data_0d5b612c81b56a561362f11254adf55b
#
_entry.id   0d5b612c81b56a561362f11254adf55b
#
_cell.length_a   1.000
_cell.length_b   1.000
_cell.length_c   1.000
_cell.angle_alpha   90.00
_cell.angle_beta   90.00
_cell.angle_gamma   90.00
#
_symmetry.space_group_name_H-M   'P 1'
#
loop_
_entity.id
_entity.type
_entity.pdbx_description
1 polymer ?
#
loop_
_entity_poly.entity_id
_entity_poly.type
_entity_poly.pdbx_seq_one_letter_code
_entity_poly.pdbx_strand_id
1 'polypeptide(L)'
;MSGDAVAKLLTEFHNHRLGQEIEGADYAEADTALFDDIVTGVAARQDELDALITAALAAGWAINRLDMPMRALLRAAVYELLARADIAAATVIDEYVDVSHAFHAEKEAKFVNGLLDTVARQVRG
;
A
#
# COMPACT_ATOMS: atom_id res chain seq x y z
N MET A 1 16.48 3.75 -1.47
CA MET A 1 15.64 4.41 -2.40
C MET A 1 14.18 4.00 -2.30
N SER A 2 13.82 2.74 -2.59
CA SER A 2 12.41 2.36 -2.44
C SER A 2 11.93 2.50 -1.00
N GLY A 3 12.80 2.27 0.00
CA GLY A 3 12.44 2.48 1.39
C GLY A 3 12.09 3.93 1.70
N ASP A 4 12.83 4.87 1.13
CA ASP A 4 12.56 6.30 1.33
C ASP A 4 11.24 6.70 0.65
N ALA A 5 10.97 6.16 -0.53
CA ALA A 5 9.73 6.45 -1.23
C ALA A 5 8.52 5.93 -0.46
N VAL A 6 8.62 4.70 0.07
CA VAL A 6 7.56 4.11 0.90
C VAL A 6 7.35 4.94 2.16
N ALA A 7 8.44 5.30 2.84
CA ALA A 7 8.36 6.08 4.07
C ALA A 7 7.68 7.42 3.82
N LYS A 8 8.05 8.09 2.73
CA LYS A 8 7.47 9.39 2.40
C LYS A 8 5.97 9.26 2.12
N LEU A 9 5.59 8.28 1.33
CA LEU A 9 4.18 8.04 0.98
C LEU A 9 3.37 7.76 2.23
N LEU A 10 3.86 6.85 3.08
CA LEU A 10 3.14 6.49 4.29
C LEU A 10 3.07 7.63 5.29
N THR A 11 4.11 8.46 5.38
CA THR A 11 4.08 9.64 6.23
C THR A 11 2.95 10.58 5.81
N GLU A 12 2.80 10.83 4.52
CA GLU A 12 1.74 11.69 4.03
C GLU A 12 0.36 11.05 4.24
N PHE A 13 0.26 9.75 4.05
CA PHE A 13 -0.98 9.02 4.32
C PHE A 13 -1.37 9.14 5.80
N HIS A 14 -0.44 8.91 6.70
CA HIS A 14 -0.72 9.01 8.13
C HIS A 14 -1.09 10.43 8.53
N ASN A 15 -0.43 11.43 7.97
CA ASN A 15 -0.79 12.83 8.25
C ASN A 15 -2.20 13.13 7.80
N HIS A 16 -2.59 12.65 6.63
CA HIS A 16 -3.92 12.84 6.10
C HIS A 16 -4.96 12.17 6.99
N ARG A 17 -4.69 10.92 7.36
CA ARG A 17 -5.60 10.13 8.19
C ARG A 17 -5.74 10.73 9.59
N LEU A 18 -4.63 11.11 10.21
CA LEU A 18 -4.65 11.73 11.54
C LEU A 18 -5.37 13.06 11.53
N GLY A 19 -5.28 13.79 10.43
CA GLY A 19 -6.03 15.04 10.29
C GLY A 19 -7.53 14.82 10.32
N GLN A 20 -7.99 13.63 9.92
CA GLN A 20 -9.41 13.29 9.94
C GLN A 20 -9.87 12.68 11.25
N GLU A 21 -8.97 12.04 11.98
CA GLU A 21 -9.30 11.25 13.14
C GLU A 21 -8.47 11.63 14.36
N ILE A 22 -8.41 12.90 14.65
CA ILE A 22 -7.60 13.36 15.78
C ILE A 22 -8.23 12.94 17.09
N GLU A 23 -7.69 11.91 17.72
CA GLU A 23 -8.23 11.41 18.98
C GLU A 23 -7.19 11.25 20.08
N GLY A 24 -5.98 11.73 19.87
CA GLY A 24 -4.99 11.77 20.92
C GLY A 24 -3.78 10.87 20.75
N ALA A 25 -2.99 10.76 21.81
CA ALA A 25 -1.66 10.18 21.78
C ALA A 25 -1.65 8.68 21.44
N ASP A 26 -2.66 7.95 21.87
CA ASP A 26 -2.72 6.50 21.64
C ASP A 26 -2.77 6.17 20.15
N TYR A 27 -3.49 7.00 19.40
CA TYR A 27 -3.58 6.86 17.96
C TYR A 27 -2.24 7.07 17.29
N ALA A 28 -1.50 8.08 17.72
CA ALA A 28 -0.21 8.39 17.14
C ALA A 28 0.79 7.25 17.36
N GLU A 29 0.78 6.63 18.52
CA GLU A 29 1.65 5.50 18.81
C GLU A 29 1.31 4.28 17.95
N ALA A 30 0.03 3.95 17.84
CA ALA A 30 -0.42 2.82 17.03
C ALA A 30 -0.07 3.01 15.56
N ASP A 31 -0.25 4.23 15.04
CA ASP A 31 0.07 4.53 13.66
C ASP A 31 1.57 4.49 13.40
N THR A 32 2.39 4.90 14.37
CA THR A 32 3.84 4.83 14.24
C THR A 32 4.30 3.38 14.18
N ALA A 33 3.76 2.53 15.03
CA ALA A 33 4.11 1.11 15.04
C ALA A 33 3.72 0.44 13.72
N LEU A 34 2.55 0.75 13.19
CA LEU A 34 2.09 0.23 11.91
C LEU A 34 2.99 0.72 10.78
N PHE A 35 3.33 2.01 10.81
CA PHE A 35 4.22 2.60 9.81
C PHE A 35 5.56 1.89 9.78
N ASP A 36 6.17 1.69 10.94
CA ASP A 36 7.45 1.00 11.05
C ASP A 36 7.37 -0.43 10.56
N ASP A 37 6.28 -1.13 10.89
CA ASP A 37 6.05 -2.50 10.44
C ASP A 37 6.00 -2.58 8.92
N ILE A 38 5.26 -1.67 8.30
CA ILE A 38 5.12 -1.66 6.84
C ILE A 38 6.45 -1.35 6.17
N VAL A 39 7.15 -0.31 6.62
CA VAL A 39 8.43 0.07 6.03
C VAL A 39 9.44 -1.08 6.13
N THR A 40 9.56 -1.66 7.31
CA THR A 40 10.48 -2.76 7.56
C THR A 40 10.08 -4.00 6.76
N GLY A 41 8.80 -4.33 6.77
CA GLY A 41 8.29 -5.51 6.08
C GLY A 41 8.43 -5.41 4.56
N VAL A 42 8.16 -4.24 4.00
CA VAL A 42 8.33 -4.04 2.56
C VAL A 42 9.79 -4.23 2.18
N ALA A 43 10.71 -3.64 2.94
CA ALA A 43 12.14 -3.76 2.65
C ALA A 43 12.60 -5.22 2.73
N ALA A 44 12.10 -5.97 3.71
CA ALA A 44 12.50 -7.36 3.91
C ALA A 44 11.93 -8.31 2.86
N ARG A 45 10.75 -8.00 2.30
CA ARG A 45 10.02 -8.89 1.40
C ARG A 45 9.81 -8.31 0.02
N GLN A 46 10.60 -7.32 -0.38
CA GLN A 46 10.37 -6.59 -1.62
C GLN A 46 10.28 -7.49 -2.85
N ASP A 47 11.16 -8.48 -2.97
CA ASP A 47 11.16 -9.39 -4.12
C ASP A 47 9.86 -10.18 -4.20
N GLU A 48 9.37 -10.65 -3.07
CA GLU A 48 8.10 -11.37 -3.01
C GLU A 48 6.93 -10.47 -3.39
N LEU A 49 6.92 -9.25 -2.86
CA LEU A 49 5.86 -8.29 -3.16
C LEU A 49 5.86 -7.93 -4.64
N ASP A 50 7.04 -7.69 -5.21
CA ASP A 50 7.16 -7.34 -6.61
C ASP A 50 6.70 -8.48 -7.52
N ALA A 51 6.96 -9.73 -7.12
CA ALA A 51 6.49 -10.88 -7.88
C ALA A 51 4.96 -10.94 -7.91
N LEU A 52 4.32 -10.67 -6.77
CA LEU A 52 2.85 -10.67 -6.69
C LEU A 52 2.24 -9.53 -7.52
N ILE A 53 2.86 -8.35 -7.46
CA ILE A 53 2.40 -7.21 -8.25
C ILE A 53 2.55 -7.52 -9.74
N THR A 54 3.70 -8.03 -10.14
CA THR A 54 3.98 -8.36 -11.54
C THR A 54 2.99 -9.38 -12.07
N ALA A 55 2.67 -10.39 -11.28
CA ALA A 55 1.71 -11.41 -11.68
C ALA A 55 0.30 -10.85 -11.90
N ALA A 56 -0.03 -9.76 -11.20
CA ALA A 56 -1.34 -9.14 -11.31
C ALA A 56 -1.41 -8.06 -12.41
N LEU A 57 -0.26 -7.62 -12.92
CA LEU A 57 -0.22 -6.61 -13.97
C LEU A 57 -0.69 -7.21 -15.31
N ALA A 58 -1.31 -6.36 -16.13
CA ALA A 58 -1.73 -6.76 -17.46
C ALA A 58 -0.51 -7.12 -18.31
N ALA A 59 -0.73 -7.97 -19.30
CA ALA A 59 0.32 -8.37 -20.23
C ALA A 59 0.95 -7.14 -20.89
N GLY A 60 2.27 -7.14 -20.95
CA GLY A 60 3.01 -6.01 -21.53
C GLY A 60 3.37 -4.92 -20.55
N TRP A 61 2.87 -4.99 -19.33
CA TRP A 61 3.25 -4.04 -18.27
C TRP A 61 4.31 -4.65 -17.35
N ALA A 62 5.20 -3.79 -16.88
CA ALA A 62 6.24 -4.20 -15.95
C ALA A 62 6.25 -3.22 -14.78
N ILE A 63 6.61 -3.74 -13.60
CA ILE A 63 6.60 -2.92 -12.39
C ILE A 63 7.50 -1.70 -12.51
N ASN A 64 8.61 -1.80 -13.25
CA ASN A 64 9.52 -0.67 -13.43
C ASN A 64 8.97 0.43 -14.35
N ARG A 65 7.84 0.20 -14.98
CA ARG A 65 7.14 1.24 -15.76
C ARG A 65 6.22 2.09 -14.91
N LEU A 66 5.94 1.65 -13.70
CA LEU A 66 5.14 2.43 -12.77
C LEU A 66 6.03 3.49 -12.13
N ASP A 67 5.45 4.66 -11.84
CA ASP A 67 6.24 5.69 -11.18
C ASP A 67 6.55 5.28 -9.73
N MET A 68 7.50 5.97 -9.11
CA MET A 68 7.94 5.62 -7.77
C MET A 68 6.82 5.64 -6.72
N PRO A 69 5.97 6.69 -6.68
CA PRO A 69 4.87 6.68 -5.72
C PRO A 69 3.91 5.52 -5.91
N MET A 70 3.61 5.16 -7.15
CA MET A 70 2.72 4.04 -7.43
C MET A 70 3.34 2.72 -6.96
N ARG A 71 4.62 2.50 -7.26
CA ARG A 71 5.30 1.29 -6.80
C ARG A 71 5.32 1.18 -5.29
N ALA A 72 5.62 2.29 -4.62
CA ALA A 72 5.66 2.31 -3.16
C ALA A 72 4.29 2.01 -2.57
N LEU A 73 3.25 2.61 -3.13
CA LEU A 73 1.89 2.39 -2.68
C LEU A 73 1.48 0.93 -2.83
N LEU A 74 1.74 0.35 -3.98
CA LEU A 74 1.37 -1.05 -4.24
C LEU A 74 2.13 -2.01 -3.36
N ARG A 75 3.42 -1.78 -3.14
CA ARG A 75 4.23 -2.62 -2.25
C ARG A 75 3.68 -2.61 -0.83
N ALA A 76 3.36 -1.42 -0.32
CA ALA A 76 2.81 -1.29 1.03
C ALA A 76 1.47 -1.99 1.15
N ALA A 77 0.59 -1.81 0.17
CA ALA A 77 -0.74 -2.44 0.18
C ALA A 77 -0.64 -3.96 0.11
N VAL A 78 0.20 -4.48 -0.78
CA VAL A 78 0.37 -5.93 -0.92
C VAL A 78 0.98 -6.52 0.35
N TYR A 79 1.91 -5.81 0.96
CA TYR A 79 2.47 -6.24 2.25
C TYR A 79 1.37 -6.38 3.30
N GLU A 80 0.48 -5.41 3.42
CA GLU A 80 -0.62 -5.51 4.38
C GLU A 80 -1.56 -6.66 4.07
N LEU A 81 -1.85 -6.90 2.80
CA LEU A 81 -2.69 -8.03 2.41
C LEU A 81 -2.06 -9.36 2.81
N LEU A 82 -0.73 -9.47 2.70
CA LEU A 82 -0.01 -10.69 3.07
C LEU A 82 0.16 -10.84 4.57
N ALA A 83 0.61 -9.78 5.24
CA ALA A 83 1.10 -9.85 6.60
C ALA A 83 0.06 -9.51 7.66
N ARG A 84 -1.00 -8.78 7.28
CA ARG A 84 -2.00 -8.32 8.23
C ARG A 84 -3.33 -9.01 7.97
N ALA A 85 -3.35 -10.32 8.17
CA ALA A 85 -4.54 -11.13 7.97
C ALA A 85 -5.67 -10.76 8.94
N ASP A 86 -5.35 -10.05 10.01
CA ASP A 86 -6.32 -9.54 10.97
C ASP A 86 -7.17 -8.39 10.43
N ILE A 87 -6.73 -7.77 9.32
CA ILE A 87 -7.48 -6.68 8.69
C ILE A 87 -8.15 -7.22 7.42
N ALA A 88 -9.43 -6.92 7.26
CA ALA A 88 -10.17 -7.38 6.08
C ALA A 88 -9.54 -6.83 4.80
N ALA A 89 -9.48 -7.65 3.76
CA ALA A 89 -8.90 -7.24 2.48
C ALA A 89 -9.60 -5.99 1.93
N ALA A 90 -10.92 -5.92 2.01
CA ALA A 90 -11.67 -4.76 1.54
C ALA A 90 -11.23 -3.48 2.24
N THR A 91 -10.96 -3.56 3.54
CA THR A 91 -10.50 -2.41 4.32
C THR A 91 -9.13 -1.95 3.84
N VAL A 92 -8.19 -2.89 3.65
CA VAL A 92 -6.86 -2.55 3.16
C VAL A 92 -6.96 -1.88 1.79
N ILE A 93 -7.73 -2.47 0.88
CA ILE A 93 -7.87 -1.94 -0.47
C ILE A 93 -8.46 -0.53 -0.45
N ASP A 94 -9.53 -0.32 0.32
CA ASP A 94 -10.18 0.99 0.41
C ASP A 94 -9.21 2.05 0.92
N GLU A 95 -8.40 1.74 1.92
CA GLU A 95 -7.44 2.69 2.46
C GLU A 95 -6.40 3.10 1.41
N TYR A 96 -5.88 2.13 0.66
CA TYR A 96 -4.85 2.44 -0.33
C TYR A 96 -5.43 3.09 -1.58
N VAL A 97 -6.67 2.82 -1.93
CA VAL A 97 -7.36 3.55 -2.98
C VAL A 97 -7.54 5.02 -2.57
N ASP A 98 -7.88 5.27 -1.31
CA ASP A 98 -7.98 6.64 -0.81
C ASP A 98 -6.63 7.37 -0.90
N VAL A 99 -5.54 6.70 -0.54
CA VAL A 99 -4.20 7.28 -0.68
C VAL A 99 -3.93 7.60 -2.14
N SER A 100 -4.29 6.70 -3.04
CA SER A 100 -4.10 6.90 -4.48
C SER A 100 -4.84 8.14 -4.97
N HIS A 101 -6.05 8.40 -4.46
CA HIS A 101 -6.79 9.60 -4.85
C HIS A 101 -6.05 10.89 -4.47
N ALA A 102 -5.24 10.86 -3.41
CA ALA A 102 -4.48 12.03 -2.98
C ALA A 102 -3.27 12.32 -3.89
N PHE A 103 -2.76 11.30 -4.58
CA PHE A 103 -1.51 11.42 -5.36
C PHE A 103 -1.70 11.16 -6.86
N HIS A 104 -2.78 10.53 -7.25
CA HIS A 104 -3.00 10.10 -8.63
C HIS A 104 -4.42 10.45 -9.06
N ALA A 105 -4.63 10.47 -10.38
CA ALA A 105 -5.95 10.71 -10.94
C ALA A 105 -6.87 9.51 -10.68
N GLU A 106 -8.16 9.70 -10.89
CA GLU A 106 -9.17 8.65 -10.68
C GLU A 106 -8.86 7.38 -11.47
N LYS A 107 -8.32 7.53 -12.67
CA LYS A 107 -7.93 6.41 -13.51
C LYS A 107 -6.92 5.50 -12.81
N GLU A 108 -5.94 6.08 -12.17
CA GLU A 108 -4.92 5.35 -11.44
C GLU A 108 -5.50 4.71 -10.17
N ALA A 109 -6.45 5.37 -9.52
CA ALA A 109 -7.13 4.80 -8.36
C ALA A 109 -7.91 3.53 -8.75
N LYS A 110 -8.53 3.52 -9.92
CA LYS A 110 -9.22 2.33 -10.42
C LYS A 110 -8.23 1.21 -10.72
N PHE A 111 -7.07 1.55 -11.27
CA PHE A 111 -6.00 0.59 -11.50
C PHE A 111 -5.54 -0.04 -10.18
N VAL A 112 -5.32 0.77 -9.16
CA VAL A 112 -4.91 0.28 -7.84
C VAL A 112 -5.96 -0.67 -7.29
N ASN A 113 -7.22 -0.28 -7.34
CA ASN A 113 -8.30 -1.11 -6.82
C ASN A 113 -8.34 -2.48 -7.50
N GLY A 114 -8.28 -2.49 -8.82
CA GLY A 114 -8.32 -3.74 -9.59
C GLY A 114 -7.12 -4.64 -9.32
N LEU A 115 -5.94 -4.06 -9.27
CA LEU A 115 -4.72 -4.83 -9.02
C LEU A 115 -4.74 -5.44 -7.61
N LEU A 116 -5.09 -4.63 -6.61
CA LEU A 116 -5.13 -5.11 -5.23
C LEU A 116 -6.20 -6.17 -5.03
N ASP A 117 -7.33 -6.05 -5.70
CA ASP A 117 -8.36 -7.06 -5.64
C ASP A 117 -7.85 -8.41 -6.20
N THR A 118 -7.11 -8.36 -7.30
CA THR A 118 -6.52 -9.56 -7.88
C THR A 118 -5.50 -10.19 -6.93
N VAL A 119 -4.62 -9.38 -6.35
CA VAL A 119 -3.64 -9.89 -5.38
C VAL A 119 -4.33 -10.49 -4.16
N ALA A 120 -5.35 -9.81 -3.64
CA ALA A 120 -6.07 -10.30 -2.46
C ALA A 120 -6.67 -11.67 -2.70
N ARG A 121 -7.23 -11.90 -3.88
CA ARG A 121 -7.78 -13.22 -4.22
C ARG A 121 -6.71 -14.29 -4.28
N GLN A 122 -5.49 -13.94 -4.70
CA GLN A 122 -4.38 -14.88 -4.76
C GLN A 122 -3.84 -15.22 -3.38
N VAL A 123 -3.71 -14.24 -2.50
CA VAL A 123 -3.06 -14.44 -1.20
C VAL A 123 -4.01 -14.79 -0.07
N ARG A 124 -5.29 -14.47 -0.21
CA ARG A 124 -6.31 -14.75 0.82
C ARG A 124 -7.41 -15.68 0.34
N GLY A 125 -7.29 -16.09 -0.89
CA GLY A 125 -8.22 -17.03 -1.48
C GLY A 125 -9.58 -16.51 -1.71
#